data_1f2a22b1c0bc199c776f64d7dce290be
#
_entry.id   1f2a22b1c0bc199c776f64d7dce290be
#
_cell.length_a   1.000
_cell.length_b   1.000
_cell.length_c   1.000
_cell.angle_alpha   90.00
_cell.angle_beta   90.00
_cell.angle_gamma   90.00
#
_symmetry.space_group_name_H-M   'P 1'
#
loop_
_entity.id
_entity.type
_entity.pdbx_description
1 polymer ?
#
loop_
_entity_poly.entity_id
_entity_poly.type
_entity_poly.pdbx_seq_one_letter_code
_entity_poly.pdbx_strand_id
1 'polypeptide(L)'
;MIIDLVIKLVEENQLRRRSRKRRNVNQRCFLVNKMREYGYTYRDICSVFGLTHASVVHANNRAELWESYKEKTYLLDTEHLRAIFNNIIIERSVTDFINDVKYCGGLRELEAIQERLKRKEYKFETQLE
;
A
#
# COMPACT_ATOMS: atom_id res chain seq x y z
N MET A 1 9.56 7.48 -4.51
CA MET A 1 9.16 6.64 -3.36
C MET A 1 7.65 6.55 -3.26
N ILE A 2 7.15 5.45 -2.79
CA ILE A 2 5.71 5.23 -2.67
C ILE A 2 5.07 6.22 -1.70
N ILE A 3 5.75 6.53 -0.60
CA ILE A 3 5.21 7.47 0.38
C ILE A 3 4.95 8.86 -0.24
N ASP A 4 5.83 9.31 -1.10
CA ASP A 4 5.68 10.61 -1.78
C ASP A 4 4.47 10.59 -2.71
N LEU A 5 4.27 9.50 -3.42
CA LEU A 5 3.10 9.32 -4.28
C LEU A 5 1.81 9.34 -3.46
N VAL A 6 1.80 8.62 -2.33
CA VAL A 6 0.61 8.58 -1.47
C VAL A 6 0.31 9.96 -0.91
N ILE A 7 1.33 10.70 -0.47
CA ILE A 7 1.15 12.07 0.01
C ILE A 7 0.50 12.94 -1.06
N LYS A 8 1.00 12.84 -2.29
CA LYS A 8 0.44 13.57 -3.43
C LYS A 8 -1.02 13.21 -3.66
N LEU A 9 -1.35 11.92 -3.66
CA LEU A 9 -2.71 11.46 -3.87
C LEU A 9 -3.65 11.90 -2.75
N VAL A 10 -3.17 11.89 -1.51
CA VAL A 10 -3.93 12.36 -0.35
C VAL A 10 -4.27 13.85 -0.51
N GLU A 11 -3.31 14.65 -0.96
CA GLU A 11 -3.53 16.08 -1.18
C GLU A 11 -4.47 16.34 -2.34
N GLU A 12 -4.26 15.68 -3.47
CA GLU A 12 -5.10 15.85 -4.66
C GLU A 12 -6.56 15.49 -4.41
N ASN A 13 -6.79 14.44 -3.63
CA ASN A 13 -8.14 13.94 -3.35
C ASN A 13 -8.70 14.47 -2.03
N GLN A 14 -7.96 15.35 -1.35
CA GLN A 14 -8.36 15.96 -0.07
C GLN A 14 -8.71 14.93 1.00
N LEU A 15 -7.92 13.86 1.09
CA LEU A 15 -8.22 12.74 1.99
C LEU A 15 -7.79 12.99 3.45
N ARG A 16 -7.03 14.06 3.73
CA ARG A 16 -6.70 14.43 5.11
C ARG A 16 -7.87 15.08 5.83
N ARG A 17 -8.82 15.62 5.09
CA ARG A 17 -10.02 16.19 5.68
C ARG A 17 -10.91 15.07 6.20
N ARG A 18 -11.55 15.31 7.33
CA ARG A 18 -12.49 14.35 7.90
C ARG A 18 -13.80 14.34 7.13
N SER A 19 -13.75 13.97 5.88
CA SER A 19 -14.94 13.78 5.08
C SER A 19 -15.54 12.40 5.35
N ARG A 20 -16.85 12.36 5.57
CA ARG A 20 -17.59 11.11 5.75
C ARG A 20 -18.20 10.62 4.45
N LYS A 21 -17.94 11.32 3.34
CA LYS A 21 -18.40 10.86 2.04
C LYS A 21 -17.82 9.49 1.75
N ARG A 22 -18.66 8.58 1.30
CA ARG A 22 -18.28 7.19 1.04
C ARG A 22 -17.06 7.09 0.13
N ARG A 23 -17.05 7.89 -0.92
CA ARG A 23 -15.92 7.92 -1.86
C ARG A 23 -14.61 8.22 -1.17
N ASN A 24 -14.58 9.26 -0.33
CA ASN A 24 -13.34 9.65 0.37
C ASN A 24 -12.92 8.59 1.38
N VAL A 25 -13.87 8.01 2.08
CA VAL A 25 -13.59 6.91 3.02
C VAL A 25 -13.00 5.72 2.28
N ASN A 26 -13.59 5.34 1.15
CA ASN A 26 -13.11 4.21 0.36
C ASN A 26 -11.70 4.45 -0.16
N GLN A 27 -11.43 5.64 -0.68
CA GLN A 27 -10.10 5.99 -1.19
C GLN A 27 -9.06 6.00 -0.08
N ARG A 28 -9.42 6.54 1.08
CA ARG A 28 -8.52 6.56 2.24
C ARG A 28 -8.17 5.14 2.69
N CYS A 29 -9.18 4.29 2.81
CA CYS A 29 -8.96 2.90 3.20
C CYS A 29 -8.07 2.17 2.20
N PHE A 30 -8.28 2.40 0.92
CA PHE A 30 -7.47 1.81 -0.13
C PHE A 30 -5.99 2.21 0.00
N LEU A 31 -5.73 3.51 0.17
CA LEU A 31 -4.35 4.00 0.28
C LEU A 31 -3.67 3.53 1.56
N VAL A 32 -4.39 3.47 2.66
CA VAL A 32 -3.86 2.91 3.92
C VAL A 32 -3.43 1.46 3.69
N ASN A 33 -4.28 0.67 3.06
CA ASN A 33 -3.99 -0.73 2.77
C ASN A 33 -2.77 -0.87 1.86
N LYS A 34 -2.66 -0.02 0.83
CA LYS A 34 -1.51 -0.03 -0.06
C LYS A 34 -0.20 0.30 0.66
N MET A 35 -0.21 1.27 1.55
CA MET A 35 0.98 1.58 2.35
C MET A 35 1.39 0.38 3.20
N ARG A 36 0.43 -0.32 3.78
CA ARG A 36 0.73 -1.54 4.55
C ARG A 36 1.31 -2.64 3.67
N GLU A 37 0.79 -2.80 2.47
CA GLU A 37 1.34 -3.77 1.51
C GLU A 37 2.79 -3.47 1.15
N TYR A 38 3.15 -2.17 1.06
CA TYR A 38 4.51 -1.76 0.78
C TYR A 38 5.42 -1.74 2.00
N GLY A 39 4.91 -2.16 3.15
CA GLY A 39 5.73 -2.34 4.35
C GLY A 39 5.83 -1.14 5.28
N TYR A 40 5.06 -0.09 5.06
CA TYR A 40 5.06 1.06 5.97
C TYR A 40 4.39 0.71 7.28
N THR A 41 4.91 1.27 8.37
CA THR A 41 4.33 1.05 9.70
C THR A 41 3.04 1.87 9.85
N TYR A 42 2.19 1.47 10.80
CA TYR A 42 1.00 2.26 11.11
C TYR A 42 1.35 3.68 11.54
N ARG A 43 2.49 3.87 12.20
CA ARG A 43 2.95 5.18 12.62
C ARG A 43 3.20 6.09 11.42
N ASP A 44 3.88 5.56 10.39
CA ASP A 44 4.15 6.31 9.15
C ASP A 44 2.84 6.68 8.46
N ILE A 45 1.90 5.75 8.42
CA ILE A 45 0.60 5.97 7.79
C ILE A 45 -0.19 7.03 8.54
N CYS A 46 -0.18 6.99 9.88
CA CYS A 46 -0.82 8.02 10.71
C CYS A 46 -0.31 9.42 10.35
N SER A 47 1.01 9.55 10.15
CA SER A 47 1.63 10.83 9.81
C SER A 47 1.14 11.34 8.46
N VAL A 48 1.02 10.46 7.47
CA VAL A 48 0.60 10.84 6.13
C VAL A 48 -0.85 11.33 6.11
N PHE A 49 -1.74 10.64 6.80
CA PHE A 49 -3.17 10.95 6.77
C PHE A 49 -3.63 11.88 7.89
N GLY A 50 -2.81 12.08 8.90
CA GLY A 50 -3.23 12.85 10.08
C GLY A 50 -4.28 12.13 10.90
N LEU A 51 -4.23 10.81 10.93
CA LEU A 51 -5.22 9.98 11.63
C LEU A 51 -4.59 9.32 12.86
N THR A 52 -5.45 8.86 13.78
CA THR A 52 -5.02 8.11 14.94
C THR A 52 -4.64 6.68 14.54
N HIS A 53 -3.87 6.03 15.39
CA HIS A 53 -3.50 4.63 15.18
C HIS A 53 -4.75 3.74 15.01
N ALA A 54 -5.73 3.90 15.88
CA ALA A 54 -6.97 3.11 15.83
C ALA A 54 -7.71 3.33 14.50
N SER A 55 -7.77 4.57 14.03
CA SER A 55 -8.42 4.89 12.75
C SER A 55 -7.72 4.25 11.57
N VAL A 56 -6.38 4.25 11.59
CA VAL A 56 -5.59 3.63 10.51
C VAL A 56 -5.75 2.12 10.51
N VAL A 57 -5.70 1.48 11.67
CA VAL A 57 -5.93 0.03 11.78
C VAL A 57 -7.32 -0.32 11.26
N HIS A 58 -8.33 0.45 11.67
CA HIS A 58 -9.70 0.23 11.21
C HIS A 58 -9.83 0.38 9.69
N ALA A 59 -9.20 1.40 9.12
CA ALA A 59 -9.21 1.63 7.67
C ALA A 59 -8.57 0.46 6.92
N ASN A 60 -7.44 -0.04 7.42
CA ASN A 60 -6.77 -1.19 6.81
C ASN A 60 -7.66 -2.43 6.85
N ASN A 61 -8.28 -2.70 8.00
CA ASN A 61 -9.17 -3.85 8.16
C ASN A 61 -10.38 -3.76 7.23
N ARG A 62 -10.95 -2.58 7.06
CA ARG A 62 -12.06 -2.36 6.14
C ARG A 62 -11.65 -2.62 4.69
N ALA A 63 -10.47 -2.13 4.31
CA ALA A 63 -9.96 -2.34 2.96
C ALA A 63 -9.77 -3.82 2.67
N GLU A 64 -9.18 -4.56 3.61
CA GLU A 64 -8.99 -6.00 3.47
C GLU A 64 -10.33 -6.72 3.30
N LEU A 65 -11.32 -6.33 4.10
CA LEU A 65 -12.65 -6.93 4.03
C LEU A 65 -13.31 -6.66 2.68
N TRP A 66 -13.30 -5.41 2.24
CA TRP A 66 -13.92 -5.04 0.96
C TRP A 66 -13.21 -5.66 -0.24
N GLU A 67 -11.90 -5.82 -0.16
CA GLU A 67 -11.15 -6.51 -1.19
C GLU A 67 -11.57 -7.99 -1.28
N SER A 68 -11.76 -8.63 -0.13
CA SER A 68 -12.16 -10.05 -0.10
C SER A 68 -13.56 -10.26 -0.67
N TYR A 69 -14.47 -9.32 -0.45
CA TYR A 69 -15.84 -9.38 -1.01
C TYR A 69 -15.95 -8.83 -2.42
N LYS A 70 -14.92 -8.14 -2.90
CA LYS A 70 -14.99 -7.37 -4.14
C LYS A 70 -16.17 -6.39 -4.11
N GLU A 71 -16.26 -5.63 -3.01
CA GLU A 71 -17.36 -4.69 -2.79
C GLU A 71 -17.40 -3.67 -3.93
N LYS A 72 -18.56 -3.55 -4.56
CA LYS A 72 -18.73 -2.83 -5.81
C LYS A 72 -18.42 -1.34 -5.73
N THR A 73 -18.97 -0.68 -4.72
CA THR A 73 -18.79 0.76 -4.52
C THR A 73 -17.34 1.09 -4.21
N TYR A 74 -16.71 0.26 -3.38
CA TYR A 74 -15.29 0.40 -3.03
C TYR A 74 -14.42 0.27 -4.29
N LEU A 75 -14.68 -0.74 -5.12
CA LEU A 75 -13.91 -0.94 -6.35
C LEU A 75 -14.07 0.23 -7.31
N LEU A 76 -15.28 0.74 -7.47
CA LEU A 76 -15.53 1.89 -8.35
C LEU A 76 -14.85 3.15 -7.85
N ASP A 77 -14.95 3.44 -6.56
CA ASP A 77 -14.39 4.65 -5.97
C ASP A 77 -12.86 4.64 -5.99
N THR A 78 -12.25 3.47 -6.03
CA THR A 78 -10.78 3.32 -6.01
C THR A 78 -10.18 2.92 -7.35
N GLU A 79 -10.99 2.84 -8.40
CA GLU A 79 -10.54 2.38 -9.71
C GLU A 79 -9.34 3.17 -10.26
N HIS A 80 -9.42 4.49 -10.22
CA HIS A 80 -8.34 5.33 -10.72
C HIS A 80 -7.06 5.20 -9.89
N LEU A 81 -7.20 4.99 -8.60
CA LEU A 81 -6.05 4.77 -7.72
C LEU A 81 -5.40 3.41 -8.00
N ARG A 82 -6.22 2.39 -8.23
CA ARG A 82 -5.71 1.06 -8.62
C ARG A 82 -4.91 1.12 -9.89
N ALA A 83 -5.40 1.87 -10.88
CA ALA A 83 -4.70 2.01 -12.15
C ALA A 83 -3.32 2.64 -11.95
N ILE A 84 -3.22 3.66 -11.10
CA ILE A 84 -1.94 4.29 -10.77
C ILE A 84 -0.98 3.28 -10.17
N PHE A 85 -1.43 2.53 -9.16
CA PHE A 85 -0.56 1.56 -8.47
C PHE A 85 -0.21 0.35 -9.35
N ASN A 86 -1.11 -0.06 -10.23
CA ASN A 86 -0.83 -1.17 -11.14
C ASN A 86 0.23 -0.81 -12.18
N ASN A 87 0.37 0.47 -12.50
CA ASN A 87 1.36 0.94 -13.46
C ASN A 87 2.72 1.28 -12.82
N ILE A 88 2.81 1.20 -11.51
CA ILE A 88 4.06 1.46 -10.80
C ILE A 88 4.91 0.20 -10.83
N ILE A 89 6.12 0.35 -11.32
CA ILE A 89 7.12 -0.71 -11.28
C ILE A 89 8.11 -0.33 -10.20
N ILE A 90 8.12 -1.10 -9.12
CA ILE A 90 9.08 -0.91 -8.04
C ILE A 90 10.22 -1.88 -8.29
N GLU A 91 11.36 -1.34 -8.68
CA GLU A 91 12.55 -2.14 -8.88
C GLU A 91 13.34 -2.21 -7.58
N ARG A 92 13.63 -3.42 -7.16
CA ARG A 92 14.46 -3.69 -6.00
C ARG A 92 15.65 -4.52 -6.45
N SER A 93 16.83 -4.15 -6.00
CA SER A 93 18.05 -4.86 -6.36
C SER A 93 18.13 -6.23 -5.68
N VAL A 94 19.06 -7.05 -6.15
CA VAL A 94 19.38 -8.32 -5.47
C VAL A 94 19.80 -8.06 -4.02
N THR A 95 20.55 -7.00 -3.79
CA THR A 95 20.98 -6.61 -2.44
C THR A 95 19.78 -6.32 -1.55
N ASP A 96 18.78 -5.62 -2.08
CA ASP A 96 17.54 -5.35 -1.35
C ASP A 96 16.83 -6.64 -0.97
N PHE A 97 16.77 -7.60 -1.90
CA PHE A 97 16.15 -8.90 -1.64
C PHE A 97 16.91 -9.64 -0.53
N ILE A 98 18.23 -9.69 -0.60
CA ILE A 98 19.07 -10.35 0.40
C ILE A 98 18.86 -9.71 1.77
N ASN A 99 18.83 -8.38 1.84
CA ASN A 99 18.59 -7.67 3.08
C ASN A 99 17.21 -7.92 3.64
N ASP A 100 16.20 -7.93 2.80
CA ASP A 100 14.83 -8.21 3.23
C ASP A 100 14.72 -9.61 3.85
N VAL A 101 15.33 -10.61 3.25
CA VAL A 101 15.34 -11.97 3.77
C VAL A 101 16.16 -12.06 5.06
N LYS A 102 17.34 -11.44 5.09
CA LYS A 102 18.24 -11.48 6.23
C LYS A 102 17.62 -10.86 7.48
N TYR A 103 16.90 -9.77 7.32
CA TYR A 103 16.28 -9.05 8.44
C TYR A 103 14.80 -9.37 8.61
N CYS A 104 14.33 -10.43 7.99
CA CYS A 104 12.97 -10.89 8.13
C CYS A 104 12.72 -11.33 9.58
N GLY A 105 11.79 -10.68 10.26
CA GLY A 105 11.54 -10.92 11.68
C GLY A 105 10.44 -11.93 11.98
N GLY A 106 9.74 -12.42 10.96
CA GLY A 106 8.67 -13.36 11.18
C GLY A 106 7.98 -13.77 9.91
N LEU A 107 6.95 -14.61 10.07
CA LEU A 107 6.22 -15.19 8.94
C LEU A 107 5.54 -14.11 8.08
N ARG A 108 5.00 -13.08 8.71
CA ARG A 108 4.32 -12.00 7.98
C ARG A 108 5.27 -11.27 7.03
N GLU A 109 6.47 -10.95 7.49
CA GLU A 109 7.48 -10.32 6.65
C GLU A 109 7.93 -11.26 5.53
N LEU A 110 8.05 -12.54 5.82
CA LEU A 110 8.40 -13.52 4.81
C LEU A 110 7.33 -13.63 3.74
N GLU A 111 6.07 -13.62 4.12
CA GLU A 111 4.95 -13.62 3.19
C GLU A 111 4.96 -12.37 2.31
N ALA A 112 5.27 -11.21 2.90
CA ALA A 112 5.39 -9.97 2.14
C ALA A 112 6.50 -10.06 1.08
N ILE A 113 7.64 -10.65 1.43
CA ILE A 113 8.74 -10.85 0.49
C ILE A 113 8.31 -11.79 -0.64
N GLN A 114 7.61 -12.87 -0.31
CA GLN A 114 7.10 -13.80 -1.31
C GLN A 114 6.15 -13.11 -2.29
N GLU A 115 5.28 -12.24 -1.80
CA GLU A 115 4.39 -11.46 -2.64
C GLU A 115 5.15 -10.52 -3.58
N ARG A 116 6.21 -9.88 -3.08
CA ARG A 116 7.06 -9.03 -3.91
C ARG A 116 7.74 -9.82 -5.02
N LEU A 117 8.18 -11.04 -4.73
CA LEU A 117 8.76 -11.92 -5.75
C LEU A 117 7.74 -12.27 -6.82
N LYS A 118 6.51 -12.58 -6.42
CA LYS A 118 5.44 -12.89 -7.36
C LYS A 118 5.12 -11.70 -8.26
N ARG A 119 5.20 -10.50 -7.73
CA ARG A 119 4.97 -9.26 -8.48
C ARG A 119 6.18 -8.83 -9.30
N LYS A 120 7.27 -9.56 -9.21
CA LYS A 120 8.54 -9.24 -9.88
C LYS A 120 9.07 -7.86 -9.48
N GLU A 121 8.92 -7.51 -8.20
CA GLU A 121 9.41 -6.24 -7.68
C GLU A 121 10.92 -6.24 -7.41
N TYR A 122 11.54 -7.42 -7.35
CA TYR A 122 12.99 -7.54 -7.22
C TYR A 122 13.61 -7.70 -8.59
N LYS A 123 14.63 -6.91 -8.86
CA LYS A 123 15.36 -7.02 -10.11
C LYS A 123 16.59 -7.90 -9.90
N PHE A 124 16.52 -9.10 -10.43
CA PHE A 124 17.65 -10.01 -10.40
C PHE A 124 18.45 -9.77 -11.66
N GLU A 125 19.58 -9.11 -11.50
CA GLU A 125 20.42 -8.76 -12.62
C GLU A 125 20.98 -10.00 -13.27
N THR A 126 20.68 -10.20 -14.52
CA THR A 126 21.12 -11.39 -15.21
C THR A 126 22.45 -11.22 -15.86
N GLN A 127 22.99 -10.14 -16.00
CA GLN A 127 24.33 -9.96 -16.55
C GLN A 127 24.58 -10.62 -17.90
N LEU A 128 23.55 -11.00 -18.57
CA LEU A 128 23.72 -11.73 -19.82
C LEU A 128 23.66 -10.86 -21.04
N GLU A 129 23.32 -9.63 -20.85
CA GLU A 129 23.34 -8.71 -21.94
C GLU A 129 24.73 -8.34 -22.38
#